data_aded5d7cdd493b0196fcb3af4904d1c1
#
_entry.id   aded5d7cdd493b0196fcb3af4904d1c1
#
_cell.length_a   1.000
_cell.length_b   1.000
_cell.length_c   1.000
_cell.angle_alpha   90.00
_cell.angle_beta   90.00
_cell.angle_gamma   90.00
#
_symmetry.space_group_name_H-M   'P 1'
#
loop_
_entity.id
_entity.type
_entity.pdbx_description
1 polymer ?
#
loop_
_entity_poly.entity_id
_entity_poly.type
_entity_poly.pdbx_seq_one_letter_code
_entity_poly.pdbx_strand_id
1 'polypeptide(L)'
;MTGLVHELIYAGGARAPAAPALQDGKTTLDYAGLAGEVSAAANFYLGLGLERFERVAVYLEKRLDTVTALFGAAAAGGVFVPVNPLLKPEQVGHILADCNVRILVTSPERLELLRPILPHCRDLRALVLVGDKPAAPVDGLALAHWRDRQGAPASAPHRVIDADMAAILYTSGSTGRPKGVVLSHRNVVAGAESVSQYLENTPEDRILSVLPLSFDYGLSQLTTAFRVGACAVLMNYLLPRDVIRAVERERITGLAAVPPLWVQLAQLDWPAGVTEHLRYFTNSGGHMPKPTLDGLRARLPKTRPFLMYGLTEAFRSTYLPPEEVDRRPDSMGKAIPNAEILVVREDGTPCAPGEPGELVHRGIHVALGYWNDPEKTAERYRPAPGQLAGLVIPELAVWSGDTVRKDEDGYLYFIGRRDEMIKTSGYRVSPSEVEEVVYATGLVAEVAATGIAHAQLGQAVVLVVYDPSGGADVAARLLAECKNKLPGFMVPTHIEVREEPLPRNPNGKIDRKRLAGELAGLFEEAAP
;
A
#
# COMPACT_ATOMS: atom_id res chain seq x y z
N MET A 1 -7.16 16.25 21.62
CA MET A 1 -6.90 16.09 20.18
C MET A 1 -5.76 15.08 20.06
N THR A 2 -5.98 13.90 19.45
CA THR A 2 -4.92 12.92 19.22
C THR A 2 -4.00 13.44 18.11
N GLY A 3 -2.78 13.80 18.44
CA GLY A 3 -1.81 14.32 17.49
C GLY A 3 -0.75 13.32 17.07
N LEU A 4 -0.54 12.28 17.90
CA LEU A 4 0.51 11.28 17.70
C LEU A 4 -0.09 9.91 17.36
N VAL A 5 0.63 9.12 16.57
CA VAL A 5 0.13 7.82 16.06
C VAL A 5 -0.22 6.85 17.19
N HIS A 6 0.60 6.73 18.22
CA HIS A 6 0.34 5.85 19.36
C HIS A 6 -0.83 6.34 20.24
N GLU A 7 -1.16 7.64 20.21
CA GLU A 7 -2.31 8.18 20.94
C GLU A 7 -3.66 7.69 20.37
N LEU A 8 -3.71 7.18 19.14
CA LEU A 8 -4.90 6.53 18.60
C LEU A 8 -5.32 5.35 19.49
N ILE A 9 -4.36 4.57 19.97
CA ILE A 9 -4.58 3.43 20.87
C ILE A 9 -4.89 3.91 22.28
N TYR A 10 -4.13 4.86 22.81
CA TYR A 10 -4.33 5.38 24.16
C TYR A 10 -5.68 6.08 24.33
N ALA A 11 -6.12 6.81 23.30
CA ALA A 11 -7.44 7.43 23.31
C ALA A 11 -8.58 6.38 23.32
N GLY A 12 -8.39 5.26 22.61
CA GLY A 12 -9.29 4.11 22.68
C GLY A 12 -9.33 3.51 24.09
N GLY A 13 -8.17 3.31 24.71
CA GLY A 13 -8.04 2.82 26.09
C GLY A 13 -8.68 3.73 27.13
N ALA A 14 -8.57 5.04 26.94
CA ALA A 14 -9.23 6.00 27.84
C ALA A 14 -10.76 6.05 27.67
N ARG A 15 -11.27 5.81 26.46
CA ARG A 15 -12.70 5.90 26.13
C ARG A 15 -13.46 4.61 26.43
N ALA A 16 -12.91 3.46 26.04
CA ALA A 16 -13.55 2.15 26.16
C ALA A 16 -12.48 1.06 26.42
N PRO A 17 -11.92 0.99 27.65
CA PRO A 17 -10.76 0.13 27.95
C PRO A 17 -11.01 -1.36 27.67
N ALA A 18 -12.20 -1.87 27.91
CA ALA A 18 -12.56 -3.27 27.71
C ALA A 18 -13.07 -3.60 26.29
N ALA A 19 -13.14 -2.61 25.38
CA ALA A 19 -13.55 -2.88 24.00
C ALA A 19 -12.45 -3.62 23.24
N PRO A 20 -12.78 -4.61 22.37
CA PRO A 20 -11.82 -5.31 21.54
C PRO A 20 -11.06 -4.34 20.64
N ALA A 21 -9.73 -4.36 20.67
CA ALA A 21 -8.89 -3.47 19.89
C ALA A 21 -8.12 -4.19 18.78
N LEU A 22 -7.51 -5.33 19.09
CA LEU A 22 -6.65 -6.07 18.17
C LEU A 22 -6.83 -7.56 18.38
N GLN A 23 -7.09 -8.29 17.29
CA GLN A 23 -7.27 -9.74 17.32
C GLN A 23 -6.29 -10.43 16.36
N ASP A 24 -5.67 -11.53 16.83
CA ASP A 24 -4.87 -12.44 16.03
C ASP A 24 -5.32 -13.89 16.34
N GLY A 25 -5.97 -14.52 15.40
CA GLY A 25 -6.58 -15.83 15.57
C GLY A 25 -7.59 -15.83 16.73
N LYS A 26 -7.30 -16.60 17.79
CA LYS A 26 -8.15 -16.70 18.99
C LYS A 26 -7.78 -15.71 20.10
N THR A 27 -6.67 -15.01 19.98
CA THR A 27 -6.18 -14.05 20.98
C THR A 27 -6.68 -12.67 20.64
N THR A 28 -7.35 -12.03 21.59
CA THR A 28 -7.83 -10.66 21.46
C THR A 28 -7.27 -9.82 22.60
N LEU A 29 -6.70 -8.69 22.26
CA LEU A 29 -6.39 -7.62 23.21
C LEU A 29 -7.52 -6.60 23.17
N ASP A 30 -8.00 -6.21 24.34
CA ASP A 30 -8.82 -5.03 24.49
C ASP A 30 -7.95 -3.75 24.41
N TYR A 31 -8.56 -2.58 24.39
CA TYR A 31 -7.83 -1.32 24.29
C TYR A 31 -6.91 -1.05 25.49
N ALA A 32 -7.30 -1.46 26.70
CA ALA A 32 -6.44 -1.32 27.88
C ALA A 32 -5.22 -2.22 27.79
N GLY A 33 -5.40 -3.47 27.40
CA GLY A 33 -4.32 -4.42 27.17
C GLY A 33 -3.37 -3.97 26.05
N LEU A 34 -3.92 -3.53 24.91
CA LEU A 34 -3.10 -3.04 23.80
C LEU A 34 -2.30 -1.78 24.21
N ALA A 35 -2.91 -0.84 24.92
CA ALA A 35 -2.22 0.35 25.44
C ALA A 35 -1.10 -0.03 26.43
N GLY A 36 -1.34 -1.03 27.30
CA GLY A 36 -0.34 -1.57 28.21
C GLY A 36 0.85 -2.18 27.46
N GLU A 37 0.59 -3.01 26.45
CA GLU A 37 1.62 -3.63 25.61
C GLU A 37 2.45 -2.62 24.83
N VAL A 38 1.81 -1.58 24.27
CA VAL A 38 2.50 -0.46 23.59
C VAL A 38 3.39 0.30 24.55
N SER A 39 2.92 0.56 25.78
CA SER A 39 3.71 1.24 26.82
C SER A 39 4.89 0.39 27.28
N ALA A 40 4.70 -0.92 27.46
CA ALA A 40 5.78 -1.85 27.81
C ALA A 40 6.84 -1.90 26.70
N ALA A 41 6.42 -1.93 25.44
CA ALA A 41 7.34 -1.88 24.30
C ALA A 41 8.14 -0.56 24.25
N ALA A 42 7.49 0.57 24.51
CA ALA A 42 8.16 1.87 24.57
C ALA A 42 9.24 1.92 25.66
N ASN A 43 8.89 1.50 26.89
CA ASN A 43 9.83 1.41 27.99
C ASN A 43 11.01 0.49 27.66
N PHE A 44 10.74 -0.63 27.01
CA PHE A 44 11.77 -1.58 26.61
C PHE A 44 12.75 -0.99 25.60
N TYR A 45 12.28 -0.28 24.59
CA TYR A 45 13.15 0.41 23.62
C TYR A 45 13.98 1.51 24.27
N LEU A 46 13.39 2.30 25.17
CA LEU A 46 14.15 3.29 25.95
C LEU A 46 15.22 2.62 26.82
N GLY A 47 14.91 1.48 27.43
CA GLY A 47 15.89 0.66 28.17
C GLY A 47 17.03 0.11 27.31
N LEU A 48 16.80 -0.11 26.02
CA LEU A 48 17.83 -0.47 25.03
C LEU A 48 18.61 0.75 24.49
N GLY A 49 18.32 1.94 25.01
CA GLY A 49 19.01 3.18 24.62
C GLY A 49 18.51 3.79 23.32
N LEU A 50 17.23 3.55 22.95
CA LEU A 50 16.63 4.23 21.80
C LEU A 50 16.60 5.74 22.02
N GLU A 51 17.19 6.50 21.10
CA GLU A 51 17.17 7.95 21.10
C GLU A 51 16.01 8.49 20.25
N ARG A 52 15.67 9.78 20.46
CA ARG A 52 14.63 10.46 19.66
C ARG A 52 14.94 10.34 18.16
N PHE A 53 13.92 10.03 17.38
CA PHE A 53 13.99 9.83 15.92
C PHE A 53 14.83 8.65 15.45
N GLU A 54 15.41 7.84 16.31
CA GLU A 54 16.06 6.61 15.88
C GLU A 54 15.04 5.60 15.34
N ARG A 55 15.47 4.75 14.42
CA ARG A 55 14.61 3.83 13.70
C ARG A 55 14.59 2.46 14.35
N VAL A 56 13.35 1.97 14.52
CA VAL A 56 13.08 0.60 14.94
C VAL A 56 12.46 -0.14 13.75
N ALA A 57 13.20 -1.05 13.15
CA ALA A 57 12.68 -1.92 12.09
C ALA A 57 11.97 -3.14 12.68
N VAL A 58 10.83 -3.50 12.10
CA VAL A 58 10.07 -4.70 12.49
C VAL A 58 9.93 -5.61 11.28
N TYR A 59 10.64 -6.75 11.31
CA TYR A 59 10.66 -7.75 10.25
C TYR A 59 10.02 -9.04 10.74
N LEU A 60 8.69 -9.02 10.77
CA LEU A 60 7.81 -10.11 11.24
C LEU A 60 6.56 -10.20 10.37
N GLU A 61 5.90 -11.35 10.40
CA GLU A 61 4.52 -11.49 9.93
C GLU A 61 3.58 -10.62 10.77
N LYS A 62 2.34 -10.40 10.26
CA LYS A 62 1.30 -9.74 11.07
C LYS A 62 0.95 -10.61 12.27
N ARG A 63 1.15 -10.06 13.45
CA ARG A 63 0.84 -10.66 14.76
C ARG A 63 0.72 -9.55 15.80
N LEU A 64 0.21 -9.86 16.98
CA LEU A 64 0.06 -8.87 18.05
C LEU A 64 1.39 -8.16 18.35
N ASP A 65 2.50 -8.91 18.42
CA ASP A 65 3.83 -8.37 18.70
C ASP A 65 4.29 -7.39 17.62
N THR A 66 3.95 -7.61 16.34
CA THR A 66 4.30 -6.70 15.25
C THR A 66 3.64 -5.34 15.44
N VAL A 67 2.35 -5.33 15.78
CA VAL A 67 1.61 -4.09 16.01
C VAL A 67 2.13 -3.36 17.24
N THR A 68 2.31 -4.09 18.35
CA THR A 68 2.82 -3.49 19.60
C THR A 68 4.26 -2.98 19.44
N ALA A 69 5.09 -3.65 18.64
CA ALA A 69 6.45 -3.20 18.32
C ALA A 69 6.46 -1.89 17.52
N LEU A 70 5.62 -1.76 16.48
CA LEU A 70 5.53 -0.56 15.66
C LEU A 70 5.02 0.64 16.48
N PHE A 71 3.90 0.48 17.16
CA PHE A 71 3.31 1.58 17.95
C PHE A 71 4.13 1.90 19.20
N GLY A 72 4.81 0.91 19.80
CA GLY A 72 5.75 1.10 20.91
C GLY A 72 6.97 1.95 20.53
N ALA A 73 7.50 1.77 19.31
CA ALA A 73 8.57 2.63 18.80
C ALA A 73 8.12 4.09 18.70
N ALA A 74 6.91 4.34 18.14
CA ALA A 74 6.34 5.69 18.09
C ALA A 74 6.06 6.27 19.49
N ALA A 75 5.62 5.44 20.44
CA ALA A 75 5.37 5.86 21.82
C ALA A 75 6.66 6.20 22.58
N ALA A 76 7.78 5.56 22.25
CA ALA A 76 9.09 5.90 22.78
C ALA A 76 9.67 7.21 22.20
N GLY A 77 9.11 7.72 21.11
CA GLY A 77 9.62 8.87 20.35
C GLY A 77 10.63 8.47 19.26
N GLY A 78 10.68 7.20 18.91
CA GLY A 78 11.38 6.66 17.75
C GLY A 78 10.51 6.65 16.49
N VAL A 79 11.09 6.19 15.39
CA VAL A 79 10.45 6.07 14.07
C VAL A 79 10.34 4.60 13.70
N PHE A 80 9.15 4.10 13.46
CA PHE A 80 8.98 2.70 13.09
C PHE A 80 9.16 2.47 11.58
N VAL A 81 9.76 1.33 11.25
CA VAL A 81 10.00 0.89 9.86
C VAL A 81 9.44 -0.52 9.71
N PRO A 82 8.19 -0.66 9.23
CA PRO A 82 7.63 -1.99 8.98
C PRO A 82 8.28 -2.58 7.73
N VAL A 83 8.97 -3.69 7.89
CA VAL A 83 9.65 -4.40 6.79
C VAL A 83 8.74 -5.52 6.29
N ASN A 84 8.52 -5.56 4.98
CA ASN A 84 7.66 -6.59 4.38
C ASN A 84 8.29 -7.99 4.61
N PRO A 85 7.55 -8.92 5.24
CA PRO A 85 8.06 -10.25 5.57
C PRO A 85 8.39 -11.12 4.36
N LEU A 86 7.98 -10.73 3.16
CA LEU A 86 8.28 -11.44 1.91
C LEU A 86 9.59 -11.00 1.24
N LEU A 87 10.25 -9.95 1.77
CA LEU A 87 11.53 -9.47 1.24
C LEU A 87 12.64 -10.47 1.51
N LYS A 88 13.58 -10.55 0.56
CA LYS A 88 14.79 -11.34 0.70
C LYS A 88 15.83 -10.62 1.57
N PRO A 89 16.80 -11.36 2.16
CA PRO A 89 17.80 -10.78 3.06
C PRO A 89 18.50 -9.53 2.52
N GLU A 90 18.89 -9.53 1.25
CA GLU A 90 19.60 -8.39 0.63
C GLU A 90 18.72 -7.13 0.58
N GLN A 91 17.42 -7.30 0.31
CA GLN A 91 16.46 -6.19 0.31
C GLN A 91 16.22 -5.67 1.73
N VAL A 92 16.14 -6.55 2.71
CA VAL A 92 16.06 -6.18 4.13
C VAL A 92 17.33 -5.44 4.55
N GLY A 93 18.51 -5.96 4.19
CA GLY A 93 19.79 -5.32 4.46
C GLY A 93 19.89 -3.92 3.88
N HIS A 94 19.39 -3.71 2.65
CA HIS A 94 19.30 -2.38 2.06
C HIS A 94 18.47 -1.44 2.96
N ILE A 95 17.26 -1.85 3.37
CA ILE A 95 16.39 -1.03 4.23
C ILE A 95 17.08 -0.71 5.56
N LEU A 96 17.68 -1.70 6.23
CA LEU A 96 18.34 -1.51 7.52
C LEU A 96 19.50 -0.51 7.43
N ALA A 97 20.29 -0.59 6.36
CA ALA A 97 21.43 0.30 6.15
C ALA A 97 20.98 1.70 5.69
N ASP A 98 20.05 1.79 4.73
CA ASP A 98 19.60 3.03 4.14
C ASP A 98 18.95 3.97 5.16
N CYS A 99 18.06 3.46 6.02
CA CYS A 99 17.43 4.29 7.05
C CYS A 99 18.12 4.23 8.42
N ASN A 100 19.37 3.77 8.48
CA ASN A 100 20.18 3.81 9.70
C ASN A 100 19.44 3.17 10.91
N VAL A 101 18.92 1.95 10.76
CA VAL A 101 18.16 1.26 11.81
C VAL A 101 19.04 0.99 13.03
N ARG A 102 18.52 1.28 14.22
CA ARG A 102 19.21 1.06 15.50
C ARG A 102 18.79 -0.23 16.20
N ILE A 103 17.49 -0.55 16.09
CA ILE A 103 16.92 -1.75 16.71
C ILE A 103 16.15 -2.52 15.64
N LEU A 104 16.44 -3.80 15.52
CA LEU A 104 15.70 -4.72 14.65
C LEU A 104 14.89 -5.69 15.50
N VAL A 105 13.57 -5.68 15.34
CA VAL A 105 12.65 -6.66 15.93
C VAL A 105 12.37 -7.75 14.89
N THR A 106 12.71 -9.00 15.21
CA THR A 106 12.57 -10.12 14.28
C THR A 106 12.37 -11.45 15.00
N SER A 107 12.17 -12.57 14.29
CA SER A 107 12.15 -13.90 14.88
C SER A 107 13.54 -14.56 14.78
N PRO A 108 13.81 -15.60 15.61
CA PRO A 108 15.05 -16.37 15.50
C PRO A 108 15.29 -16.94 14.11
N GLU A 109 14.25 -17.46 13.46
CA GLU A 109 14.34 -18.04 12.11
C GLU A 109 14.73 -16.99 11.05
N ARG A 110 14.15 -15.79 11.15
CA ARG A 110 14.47 -14.68 10.26
C ARG A 110 15.85 -14.10 10.54
N LEU A 111 16.27 -14.09 11.79
CA LEU A 111 17.63 -13.68 12.16
C LEU A 111 18.68 -14.55 11.45
N GLU A 112 18.48 -15.87 11.41
CA GLU A 112 19.42 -16.76 10.72
C GLU A 112 19.55 -16.42 9.22
N LEU A 113 18.47 -16.03 8.57
CA LEU A 113 18.50 -15.58 7.18
C LEU A 113 19.25 -14.26 7.00
N LEU A 114 19.18 -13.39 8.01
CA LEU A 114 19.80 -12.05 7.95
C LEU A 114 21.28 -12.03 8.37
N ARG A 115 21.79 -13.07 9.06
CA ARG A 115 23.19 -13.11 9.56
C ARG A 115 24.24 -12.66 8.53
N PRO A 116 24.18 -13.10 7.24
CA PRO A 116 25.18 -12.71 6.26
C PRO A 116 25.21 -11.21 5.96
N ILE A 117 24.07 -10.51 6.14
CA ILE A 117 23.94 -9.09 5.77
C ILE A 117 24.11 -8.14 6.95
N LEU A 118 23.96 -8.61 8.19
CA LEU A 118 24.05 -7.77 9.39
C LEU A 118 25.38 -7.01 9.54
N PRO A 119 26.55 -7.55 9.15
CA PRO A 119 27.82 -6.82 9.21
C PRO A 119 27.84 -5.54 8.35
N HIS A 120 26.95 -5.43 7.36
CA HIS A 120 26.81 -4.25 6.52
C HIS A 120 25.86 -3.18 7.12
N CYS A 121 25.09 -3.53 8.16
CA CYS A 121 24.16 -2.64 8.86
C CYS A 121 24.87 -1.92 10.02
N ARG A 122 25.76 -0.97 9.70
CA ARG A 122 26.70 -0.35 10.65
C ARG A 122 26.03 0.40 11.82
N ASP A 123 24.81 0.85 11.62
CA ASP A 123 24.05 1.62 12.61
C ASP A 123 23.24 0.74 13.55
N LEU A 124 23.09 -0.54 13.25
CA LEU A 124 22.36 -1.49 14.07
C LEU A 124 23.10 -1.72 15.39
N ARG A 125 22.38 -1.60 16.52
CA ARG A 125 22.94 -1.76 17.86
C ARG A 125 22.31 -2.92 18.63
N ALA A 126 21.02 -3.20 18.37
CA ALA A 126 20.31 -4.23 19.11
C ALA A 126 19.39 -5.06 18.20
N LEU A 127 19.33 -6.35 18.54
CA LEU A 127 18.39 -7.32 17.99
C LEU A 127 17.40 -7.69 19.09
N VAL A 128 16.12 -7.61 18.78
CA VAL A 128 15.03 -8.02 19.66
C VAL A 128 14.34 -9.23 19.06
N LEU A 129 14.38 -10.36 19.74
CA LEU A 129 13.83 -11.63 19.26
C LEU A 129 12.43 -11.88 19.81
N VAL A 130 11.51 -12.10 18.89
CA VAL A 130 10.12 -12.50 19.16
C VAL A 130 10.01 -14.01 18.95
N GLY A 131 9.73 -14.75 20.01
CA GLY A 131 9.65 -16.21 20.04
C GLY A 131 10.60 -16.81 21.08
N ASP A 132 10.43 -18.11 21.32
CA ASP A 132 11.12 -18.83 22.40
C ASP A 132 12.34 -19.63 21.93
N LYS A 133 12.58 -19.72 20.61
CA LYS A 133 13.76 -20.42 20.09
C LYS A 133 15.03 -19.67 20.44
N PRO A 134 16.05 -20.39 20.95
CA PRO A 134 17.34 -19.77 21.18
C PRO A 134 17.98 -19.36 19.85
N ALA A 135 18.69 -18.23 19.86
CA ALA A 135 19.53 -17.79 18.76
C ALA A 135 20.95 -17.53 19.24
N ALA A 136 21.91 -17.83 18.38
CA ALA A 136 23.30 -17.51 18.70
C ALA A 136 23.52 -15.99 18.71
N PRO A 137 24.37 -15.45 19.57
CA PRO A 137 24.75 -14.05 19.56
C PRO A 137 25.27 -13.60 18.17
N VAL A 138 25.17 -12.31 17.91
CA VAL A 138 25.76 -11.66 16.73
C VAL A 138 26.79 -10.67 17.23
N ASP A 139 28.00 -10.77 16.74
CA ASP A 139 29.12 -9.94 17.19
C ASP A 139 28.81 -8.44 17.04
N GLY A 140 29.06 -7.69 18.10
CA GLY A 140 28.85 -6.26 18.14
C GLY A 140 27.39 -5.80 18.32
N LEU A 141 26.42 -6.73 18.43
CA LEU A 141 25.02 -6.42 18.63
C LEU A 141 24.49 -6.92 19.97
N ALA A 142 23.77 -6.06 20.69
CA ALA A 142 23.04 -6.49 21.88
C ALA A 142 21.88 -7.42 21.46
N LEU A 143 21.71 -8.54 22.17
CA LEU A 143 20.62 -9.48 21.94
C LEU A 143 19.65 -9.41 23.12
N ALA A 144 18.40 -9.09 22.85
CA ALA A 144 17.32 -9.01 23.83
C ALA A 144 16.12 -9.85 23.39
N HIS A 145 15.26 -10.24 24.31
CA HIS A 145 14.06 -10.99 24.01
C HIS A 145 12.82 -10.13 24.20
N TRP A 146 11.88 -10.22 23.28
CA TRP A 146 10.64 -9.43 23.30
C TRP A 146 9.81 -9.62 24.59
N ARG A 147 9.86 -10.81 25.18
CA ARG A 147 9.20 -11.09 26.46
C ARG A 147 9.73 -10.23 27.62
N ASP A 148 10.97 -9.79 27.55
CA ASP A 148 11.61 -9.02 28.64
C ASP A 148 11.01 -7.60 28.77
N ARG A 149 10.22 -7.14 27.78
CA ARG A 149 9.49 -5.87 27.82
C ARG A 149 8.52 -5.76 29.01
N GLN A 150 7.98 -6.90 29.47
CA GLN A 150 7.03 -6.92 30.58
C GLN A 150 7.68 -6.51 31.93
N GLY A 151 8.99 -6.64 32.04
CA GLY A 151 9.76 -6.22 33.22
C GLY A 151 10.54 -4.91 33.02
N ALA A 152 10.38 -4.26 31.88
CA ALA A 152 11.10 -3.02 31.60
C ALA A 152 10.66 -1.90 32.57
N PRO A 153 11.60 -1.20 33.20
CA PRO A 153 11.26 -0.11 34.10
C PRO A 153 10.61 1.04 33.33
N ALA A 154 9.62 1.68 33.96
CA ALA A 154 8.97 2.84 33.38
C ALA A 154 9.97 3.97 33.12
N SER A 155 9.98 4.48 31.90
CA SER A 155 10.86 5.56 31.45
C SER A 155 10.05 6.67 30.79
N ALA A 156 10.46 7.91 30.96
CA ALA A 156 9.82 9.01 30.27
C ALA A 156 10.13 8.93 28.77
N PRO A 157 9.10 8.93 27.89
CA PRO A 157 9.31 8.91 26.45
C PRO A 157 9.97 10.21 25.98
N HIS A 158 10.65 10.16 24.84
CA HIS A 158 11.14 11.36 24.20
C HIS A 158 9.97 12.23 23.75
N ARG A 159 10.09 13.54 24.00
CA ARG A 159 9.07 14.50 23.57
C ARG A 159 9.07 14.61 22.05
N VAL A 160 7.92 14.35 21.42
CA VAL A 160 7.68 14.51 20.00
C VAL A 160 6.43 15.36 19.77
N ILE A 161 6.33 15.94 18.58
CA ILE A 161 5.17 16.70 18.13
C ILE A 161 4.60 16.06 16.86
N ASP A 162 3.42 16.46 16.45
CA ASP A 162 2.71 15.89 15.30
C ASP A 162 3.43 16.03 13.95
N ALA A 163 4.30 17.05 13.82
CA ALA A 163 5.13 17.27 12.64
C ALA A 163 6.38 16.36 12.58
N ASP A 164 6.72 15.71 13.70
CA ASP A 164 7.87 14.80 13.78
C ASP A 164 7.64 13.52 12.98
N MET A 165 8.75 12.90 12.56
CA MET A 165 8.72 11.61 11.86
C MET A 165 8.11 10.53 12.75
N ALA A 166 7.15 9.78 12.20
CA ALA A 166 6.53 8.61 12.86
C ALA A 166 6.94 7.30 12.20
N ALA A 167 7.03 7.29 10.87
CA ALA A 167 7.27 6.07 10.11
C ALA A 167 8.12 6.33 8.86
N ILE A 168 8.83 5.29 8.41
CA ILE A 168 9.42 5.24 7.07
C ILE A 168 8.86 3.99 6.38
N LEU A 169 8.12 4.20 5.27
CA LEU A 169 7.54 3.12 4.48
C LEU A 169 8.32 2.94 3.17
N TYR A 170 8.86 1.75 2.97
CA TYR A 170 9.63 1.46 1.76
C TYR A 170 8.74 1.02 0.61
N THR A 171 8.83 1.76 -0.51
CA THR A 171 8.11 1.46 -1.75
C THR A 171 9.08 0.94 -2.82
N SER A 172 8.57 0.12 -3.75
CA SER A 172 9.35 -0.32 -4.92
C SER A 172 9.63 0.89 -5.81
N GLY A 173 10.87 1.33 -5.85
CA GLY A 173 11.29 2.46 -6.69
C GLY A 173 11.34 2.11 -8.19
N SER A 174 11.15 3.13 -9.05
CA SER A 174 11.34 3.01 -10.50
C SER A 174 12.78 2.63 -10.90
N THR A 175 13.75 2.85 -10.03
CA THR A 175 15.18 2.55 -10.22
C THR A 175 15.62 1.17 -9.74
N GLY A 176 14.69 0.32 -9.28
CA GLY A 176 14.99 -1.04 -8.78
C GLY A 176 15.33 -1.14 -7.30
N ARG A 177 15.77 -0.06 -6.64
CA ARG A 177 15.98 -0.05 -5.18
C ARG A 177 14.77 0.54 -4.46
N PRO A 178 14.31 -0.06 -3.35
CA PRO A 178 13.24 0.51 -2.53
C PRO A 178 13.61 1.90 -2.00
N LYS A 179 12.62 2.80 -1.95
CA LYS A 179 12.75 4.15 -1.40
C LYS A 179 11.93 4.29 -0.13
N GLY A 180 12.50 4.90 0.90
CA GLY A 180 11.84 5.15 2.18
C GLY A 180 11.04 6.45 2.15
N VAL A 181 9.71 6.37 2.10
CA VAL A 181 8.82 7.53 2.26
C VAL A 181 8.69 7.86 3.74
N VAL A 182 9.03 9.10 4.10
CA VAL A 182 9.01 9.57 5.49
C VAL A 182 7.66 10.18 5.82
N LEU A 183 6.94 9.56 6.75
CA LEU A 183 5.64 10.04 7.22
C LEU A 183 5.76 10.66 8.62
N SER A 184 5.14 11.81 8.81
CA SER A 184 4.98 12.41 10.14
C SER A 184 3.81 11.77 10.89
N HIS A 185 3.77 11.98 12.22
CA HIS A 185 2.59 11.62 13.02
C HIS A 185 1.33 12.26 12.44
N ARG A 186 1.41 13.54 12.05
CA ARG A 186 0.31 14.29 11.43
C ARG A 186 -0.24 13.62 10.17
N ASN A 187 0.64 13.17 9.26
CA ASN A 187 0.21 12.52 8.02
C ASN A 187 -0.60 11.24 8.32
N VAL A 188 -0.11 10.41 9.24
CA VAL A 188 -0.75 9.12 9.55
C VAL A 188 -2.07 9.33 10.30
N VAL A 189 -2.11 10.25 11.27
CA VAL A 189 -3.33 10.54 12.05
C VAL A 189 -4.39 11.19 11.16
N ALA A 190 -4.02 12.16 10.33
CA ALA A 190 -4.96 12.79 9.39
C ALA A 190 -5.48 11.80 8.35
N GLY A 191 -4.63 10.87 7.89
CA GLY A 191 -5.04 9.77 7.02
C GLY A 191 -6.07 8.87 7.68
N ALA A 192 -5.84 8.46 8.93
CA ALA A 192 -6.79 7.67 9.70
C ALA A 192 -8.13 8.39 9.89
N GLU A 193 -8.09 9.71 10.15
CA GLU A 193 -9.29 10.53 10.31
C GLU A 193 -10.08 10.65 9.01
N SER A 194 -9.42 11.02 7.91
CA SER A 194 -10.06 11.16 6.61
C SER A 194 -10.67 9.84 6.13
N VAL A 195 -9.95 8.71 6.29
CA VAL A 195 -10.44 7.39 5.88
C VAL A 195 -11.62 6.95 6.74
N SER A 196 -11.55 7.08 8.07
CA SER A 196 -12.65 6.71 8.94
C SER A 196 -13.91 7.53 8.70
N GLN A 197 -13.75 8.80 8.29
CA GLN A 197 -14.87 9.69 7.99
C GLN A 197 -15.63 9.23 6.75
N TYR A 198 -14.98 9.01 5.60
CA TYR A 198 -15.71 8.64 4.38
C TYR A 198 -16.17 7.17 4.35
N LEU A 199 -15.51 6.28 5.10
CA LEU A 199 -15.97 4.90 5.29
C LEU A 199 -17.06 4.79 6.37
N GLU A 200 -17.35 5.90 7.07
CA GLU A 200 -18.31 5.95 8.16
C GLU A 200 -18.02 4.90 9.25
N ASN A 201 -16.73 4.77 9.61
CA ASN A 201 -16.33 3.78 10.59
C ASN A 201 -16.79 4.16 11.99
N THR A 202 -17.17 3.13 12.75
CA THR A 202 -17.68 3.24 14.12
C THR A 202 -16.94 2.29 15.06
N PRO A 203 -17.09 2.43 16.39
CA PRO A 203 -16.48 1.51 17.35
C PRO A 203 -16.92 0.05 17.21
N GLU A 204 -18.08 -0.20 16.60
CA GLU A 204 -18.64 -1.54 16.39
C GLU A 204 -18.00 -2.26 15.19
N ASP A 205 -17.19 -1.55 14.41
CA ASP A 205 -16.55 -2.14 13.23
C ASP A 205 -15.48 -3.17 13.61
N ARG A 206 -15.35 -4.15 12.72
CA ARG A 206 -14.30 -5.17 12.73
C ARG A 206 -13.62 -5.15 11.37
N ILE A 207 -12.39 -4.65 11.32
CA ILE A 207 -11.65 -4.42 10.07
C ILE A 207 -10.63 -5.53 9.87
N LEU A 208 -10.75 -6.30 8.77
CA LEU A 208 -9.83 -7.39 8.47
C LEU A 208 -8.55 -6.86 7.81
N SER A 209 -7.42 -7.01 8.49
CA SER A 209 -6.10 -6.59 8.01
C SER A 209 -5.43 -7.73 7.22
N VAL A 210 -5.69 -7.83 5.92
CA VAL A 210 -5.09 -8.83 5.02
C VAL A 210 -3.82 -8.32 4.33
N LEU A 211 -3.69 -7.01 4.14
CA LEU A 211 -2.56 -6.40 3.44
C LEU A 211 -1.31 -6.29 4.34
N PRO A 212 -0.09 -6.29 3.78
CA PRO A 212 1.14 -6.09 4.56
C PRO A 212 1.14 -4.74 5.28
N LEU A 213 1.61 -4.71 6.54
CA LEU A 213 1.72 -3.47 7.33
C LEU A 213 2.83 -2.54 6.84
N SER A 214 3.76 -3.03 6.03
CA SER A 214 4.78 -2.25 5.33
C SER A 214 4.24 -1.44 4.14
N PHE A 215 2.98 -1.66 3.79
CA PHE A 215 2.26 -0.92 2.77
C PHE A 215 1.30 0.06 3.45
N ASP A 216 1.28 1.33 3.01
CA ASP A 216 0.45 2.38 3.60
C ASP A 216 -1.03 1.99 3.70
N TYR A 217 -1.56 1.29 2.68
CA TYR A 217 -2.91 0.79 2.67
C TYR A 217 -3.16 -0.32 3.72
N GLY A 218 -2.15 -1.16 4.00
CA GLY A 218 -2.21 -2.16 5.07
C GLY A 218 -2.13 -1.53 6.46
N LEU A 219 -1.20 -0.59 6.67
CA LEU A 219 -1.07 0.15 7.92
C LEU A 219 -2.33 0.97 8.22
N SER A 220 -2.95 1.56 7.20
CA SER A 220 -4.18 2.34 7.31
C SER A 220 -5.34 1.56 7.94
N GLN A 221 -5.42 0.23 7.77
CA GLN A 221 -6.47 -0.57 8.38
C GLN A 221 -6.38 -0.57 9.90
N LEU A 222 -5.16 -0.61 10.45
CA LEU A 222 -4.94 -0.49 11.90
C LEU A 222 -5.25 0.92 12.39
N THR A 223 -4.68 1.94 11.75
CA THR A 223 -4.83 3.32 12.21
C THR A 223 -6.26 3.82 12.11
N THR A 224 -7.00 3.40 11.06
CA THR A 224 -8.42 3.70 10.89
C THR A 224 -9.28 3.02 11.97
N ALA A 225 -9.02 1.73 12.27
CA ALA A 225 -9.69 1.03 13.35
C ALA A 225 -9.46 1.72 14.70
N PHE A 226 -8.20 1.99 15.04
CA PHE A 226 -7.85 2.61 16.33
C PHE A 226 -8.37 4.04 16.46
N ARG A 227 -8.48 4.80 15.33
CA ARG A 227 -9.02 6.16 15.34
C ARG A 227 -10.44 6.21 15.88
N VAL A 228 -11.27 5.25 15.54
CA VAL A 228 -12.68 5.20 15.94
C VAL A 228 -12.93 4.34 17.17
N GLY A 229 -11.99 3.50 17.58
CA GLY A 229 -12.15 2.55 18.69
C GLY A 229 -12.72 1.20 18.23
N ALA A 230 -12.56 0.86 16.95
CA ALA A 230 -12.95 -0.40 16.34
C ALA A 230 -11.90 -1.50 16.56
N CYS A 231 -12.25 -2.74 16.23
CA CYS A 231 -11.35 -3.88 16.31
C CYS A 231 -10.63 -4.13 14.98
N ALA A 232 -9.29 -4.14 14.98
CA ALA A 232 -8.50 -4.65 13.87
C ALA A 232 -8.28 -6.16 14.03
N VAL A 233 -8.61 -6.95 13.01
CA VAL A 233 -8.43 -8.40 12.97
C VAL A 233 -7.28 -8.73 12.04
N LEU A 234 -6.19 -9.24 12.57
CA LEU A 234 -4.99 -9.57 11.81
C LEU A 234 -5.16 -10.91 11.07
N MET A 235 -4.69 -10.94 9.84
CA MET A 235 -4.72 -12.17 9.07
C MET A 235 -3.51 -12.29 8.13
N ASN A 236 -2.78 -13.40 8.25
CA ASN A 236 -1.85 -13.89 7.24
C ASN A 236 -2.56 -15.04 6.50
N TYR A 237 -2.95 -14.82 5.25
CA TYR A 237 -3.65 -15.85 4.47
C TYR A 237 -2.70 -16.54 3.49
N LEU A 238 -2.97 -17.80 3.22
CA LEU A 238 -2.28 -18.59 2.17
C LEU A 238 -3.16 -18.70 0.92
N LEU A 239 -4.46 -18.87 1.11
CA LEU A 239 -5.41 -19.05 0.02
C LEU A 239 -6.52 -17.99 0.11
N PRO A 240 -7.01 -17.46 -1.02
CA PRO A 240 -8.08 -16.46 -1.03
C PRO A 240 -9.36 -16.91 -0.29
N ARG A 241 -9.71 -18.19 -0.38
CA ARG A 241 -10.85 -18.75 0.37
C ARG A 241 -10.75 -18.58 1.89
N ASP A 242 -9.52 -18.49 2.42
CA ASP A 242 -9.33 -18.31 3.87
C ASP A 242 -9.76 -16.90 4.29
N VAL A 243 -9.63 -15.91 3.38
CA VAL A 243 -10.12 -14.54 3.61
C VAL A 243 -11.65 -14.55 3.76
N ILE A 244 -12.37 -15.22 2.86
CA ILE A 244 -13.85 -15.33 2.93
C ILE A 244 -14.28 -16.00 4.23
N ARG A 245 -13.62 -17.11 4.61
CA ARG A 245 -13.88 -17.80 5.88
C ARG A 245 -13.65 -16.92 7.10
N ALA A 246 -12.58 -16.10 7.06
CA ALA A 246 -12.32 -15.15 8.15
C ALA A 246 -13.38 -14.05 8.19
N VAL A 247 -13.80 -13.51 7.04
CA VAL A 247 -14.88 -12.52 6.96
C VAL A 247 -16.15 -13.04 7.64
N GLU A 248 -16.55 -14.28 7.34
CA GLU A 248 -17.72 -14.90 7.94
C GLU A 248 -17.55 -15.18 9.44
N ARG A 249 -16.48 -15.92 9.79
CA ARG A 249 -16.23 -16.36 11.18
C ARG A 249 -16.05 -15.22 12.15
N GLU A 250 -15.29 -14.19 11.76
CA GLU A 250 -14.97 -13.04 12.60
C GLU A 250 -16.00 -11.91 12.46
N ARG A 251 -17.07 -12.10 11.67
CA ARG A 251 -18.12 -11.10 11.40
C ARG A 251 -17.53 -9.74 10.98
N ILE A 252 -16.64 -9.77 10.01
CA ILE A 252 -15.93 -8.60 9.51
C ILE A 252 -16.90 -7.62 8.87
N THR A 253 -16.78 -6.34 9.22
CA THR A 253 -17.62 -5.26 8.70
C THR A 253 -16.92 -4.47 7.57
N GLY A 254 -15.59 -4.46 7.55
CA GLY A 254 -14.78 -3.77 6.54
C GLY A 254 -13.65 -4.65 6.01
N LEU A 255 -13.57 -4.78 4.67
CA LEU A 255 -12.52 -5.53 4.00
C LEU A 255 -11.81 -4.67 2.95
N ALA A 256 -10.50 -4.56 3.08
CA ALA A 256 -9.64 -3.83 2.14
C ALA A 256 -8.72 -4.80 1.39
N ALA A 257 -8.70 -4.72 0.06
CA ALA A 257 -7.78 -5.51 -0.75
C ALA A 257 -7.35 -4.78 -2.02
N VAL A 258 -6.32 -5.32 -2.67
CA VAL A 258 -5.83 -4.87 -3.97
C VAL A 258 -6.48 -5.67 -5.10
N PRO A 259 -6.51 -5.16 -6.36
CA PRO A 259 -7.20 -5.82 -7.46
C PRO A 259 -6.88 -7.31 -7.64
N PRO A 260 -5.63 -7.77 -7.54
CA PRO A 260 -5.33 -9.19 -7.69
C PRO A 260 -6.03 -10.11 -6.68
N LEU A 261 -6.17 -9.65 -5.44
CA LEU A 261 -6.93 -10.41 -4.45
C LEU A 261 -8.43 -10.34 -4.73
N TRP A 262 -8.95 -9.17 -5.16
CA TRP A 262 -10.36 -9.03 -5.53
C TRP A 262 -10.77 -9.91 -6.71
N VAL A 263 -9.92 -10.02 -7.75
CA VAL A 263 -10.15 -10.92 -8.90
C VAL A 263 -10.31 -12.37 -8.41
N GLN A 264 -9.45 -12.82 -7.51
CA GLN A 264 -9.54 -14.18 -6.95
C GLN A 264 -10.77 -14.36 -6.06
N LEU A 265 -11.09 -13.38 -5.20
CA LEU A 265 -12.26 -13.45 -4.30
C LEU A 265 -13.58 -13.40 -5.08
N ALA A 266 -13.64 -12.70 -6.21
CA ALA A 266 -14.82 -12.61 -7.05
C ALA A 266 -15.18 -13.94 -7.75
N GLN A 267 -14.20 -14.85 -7.89
CA GLN A 267 -14.40 -16.17 -8.49
C GLN A 267 -14.89 -17.23 -7.48
N LEU A 268 -14.86 -16.91 -6.19
CA LEU A 268 -15.21 -17.83 -5.12
C LEU A 268 -16.66 -17.61 -4.65
N ASP A 269 -17.21 -18.64 -4.02
CA ASP A 269 -18.52 -18.54 -3.37
C ASP A 269 -18.41 -17.80 -2.04
N TRP A 270 -19.35 -16.90 -1.82
CA TRP A 270 -19.50 -16.15 -0.60
C TRP A 270 -20.71 -16.69 0.19
N PRO A 271 -20.55 -17.01 1.48
CA PRO A 271 -21.68 -17.43 2.31
C PRO A 271 -22.75 -16.32 2.38
N ALA A 272 -24.02 -16.70 2.26
CA ALA A 272 -25.13 -15.74 2.23
C ALA A 272 -25.18 -14.81 3.45
N GLY A 273 -24.74 -15.29 4.63
CA GLY A 273 -24.70 -14.51 5.86
C GLY A 273 -23.68 -13.38 5.87
N VAL A 274 -22.66 -13.39 5.00
CA VAL A 274 -21.62 -12.36 4.97
C VAL A 274 -22.20 -10.98 4.63
N THR A 275 -23.14 -10.89 3.70
CA THR A 275 -23.77 -9.62 3.29
C THR A 275 -24.56 -8.96 4.41
N GLU A 276 -24.87 -9.66 5.50
CA GLU A 276 -25.60 -9.09 6.63
C GLU A 276 -24.69 -8.26 7.57
N HIS A 277 -23.38 -8.47 7.53
CA HIS A 277 -22.43 -7.77 8.40
C HIS A 277 -21.30 -7.06 7.66
N LEU A 278 -20.88 -7.50 6.47
CA LEU A 278 -19.85 -6.83 5.67
C LEU A 278 -20.44 -5.53 5.08
N ARG A 279 -20.23 -4.40 5.75
CA ARG A 279 -20.79 -3.09 5.38
C ARG A 279 -20.17 -2.52 4.11
N TYR A 280 -18.85 -2.67 3.98
CA TYR A 280 -18.11 -2.15 2.84
C TYR A 280 -16.93 -3.04 2.46
N PHE A 281 -16.55 -2.93 1.22
CA PHE A 281 -15.22 -3.32 0.77
C PHE A 281 -14.53 -2.17 0.05
N THR A 282 -13.19 -2.14 0.12
CA THR A 282 -12.40 -1.08 -0.49
C THR A 282 -11.38 -1.64 -1.46
N ASN A 283 -11.15 -0.94 -2.58
CA ASN A 283 -10.09 -1.24 -3.54
C ASN A 283 -9.16 -0.06 -3.69
N SER A 284 -7.85 -0.32 -3.66
CA SER A 284 -6.80 0.65 -3.98
C SER A 284 -5.55 -0.05 -4.48
N GLY A 285 -4.58 0.73 -4.95
CA GLY A 285 -3.31 0.18 -5.41
C GLY A 285 -3.32 -0.34 -6.84
N GLY A 286 -4.45 -0.22 -7.54
CA GLY A 286 -4.65 -0.56 -8.93
C GLY A 286 -6.12 -0.39 -9.32
N HIS A 287 -6.39 -0.38 -10.63
CA HIS A 287 -7.75 -0.32 -11.16
C HIS A 287 -8.52 -1.62 -10.82
N MET A 288 -9.78 -1.49 -10.43
CA MET A 288 -10.70 -2.60 -10.21
C MET A 288 -11.37 -2.96 -11.55
N PRO A 289 -11.11 -4.13 -12.14
CA PRO A 289 -11.78 -4.52 -13.38
C PRO A 289 -13.30 -4.54 -13.22
N LYS A 290 -14.03 -3.94 -14.17
CA LYS A 290 -15.49 -3.85 -14.10
C LYS A 290 -16.16 -5.22 -13.90
N PRO A 291 -15.80 -6.30 -14.63
CA PRO A 291 -16.40 -7.62 -14.39
C PRO A 291 -16.18 -8.14 -12.96
N THR A 292 -15.01 -7.86 -12.37
CA THR A 292 -14.71 -8.23 -10.97
C THR A 292 -15.62 -7.45 -10.01
N LEU A 293 -15.76 -6.15 -10.21
CA LEU A 293 -16.64 -5.30 -9.40
C LEU A 293 -18.10 -5.76 -9.50
N ASP A 294 -18.61 -5.99 -10.70
CA ASP A 294 -19.97 -6.45 -10.94
C ASP A 294 -20.22 -7.83 -10.30
N GLY A 295 -19.27 -8.75 -10.42
CA GLY A 295 -19.31 -10.06 -9.79
C GLY A 295 -19.34 -10.03 -8.27
N LEU A 296 -18.54 -9.14 -7.65
CA LEU A 296 -18.56 -8.92 -6.19
C LEU A 296 -19.88 -8.32 -5.74
N ARG A 297 -20.40 -7.29 -6.43
CA ARG A 297 -21.66 -6.64 -6.11
C ARG A 297 -22.87 -7.58 -6.23
N ALA A 298 -22.86 -8.48 -7.21
CA ALA A 298 -23.88 -9.50 -7.35
C ALA A 298 -23.90 -10.49 -6.15
N ARG A 299 -22.72 -10.84 -5.61
CA ARG A 299 -22.57 -11.75 -4.47
C ARG A 299 -22.79 -11.05 -3.12
N LEU A 300 -22.51 -9.78 -3.04
CA LEU A 300 -22.52 -8.94 -1.84
C LEU A 300 -23.42 -7.72 -2.02
N PRO A 301 -24.75 -7.90 -2.27
CA PRO A 301 -25.64 -6.83 -2.73
C PRO A 301 -25.87 -5.72 -1.69
N LYS A 302 -25.62 -5.98 -0.39
CA LYS A 302 -25.74 -4.97 0.68
C LYS A 302 -24.42 -4.31 1.05
N THR A 303 -23.30 -4.78 0.47
CA THR A 303 -21.95 -4.29 0.78
C THR A 303 -21.58 -3.12 -0.12
N ARG A 304 -21.20 -1.99 0.45
CA ARG A 304 -20.85 -0.75 -0.28
C ARG A 304 -19.43 -0.85 -0.86
N PRO A 305 -19.21 -0.71 -2.17
CA PRO A 305 -17.89 -0.68 -2.79
C PRO A 305 -17.29 0.73 -2.76
N PHE A 306 -16.07 0.87 -2.23
CA PHE A 306 -15.30 2.12 -2.30
C PHE A 306 -14.09 1.92 -3.21
N LEU A 307 -14.11 2.56 -4.38
CA LEU A 307 -12.98 2.57 -5.30
C LEU A 307 -12.11 3.78 -4.95
N MET A 308 -10.84 3.52 -4.65
CA MET A 308 -9.93 4.52 -4.11
C MET A 308 -8.64 4.59 -4.91
N TYR A 309 -8.02 5.76 -4.88
CA TYR A 309 -6.67 5.98 -5.38
C TYR A 309 -5.82 6.65 -4.29
N GLY A 310 -4.55 6.32 -4.26
CA GLY A 310 -3.57 6.91 -3.35
C GLY A 310 -2.15 6.53 -3.71
N LEU A 311 -1.22 7.24 -3.13
CA LEU A 311 0.21 7.00 -3.24
C LEU A 311 0.82 7.17 -1.84
N THR A 312 1.88 6.44 -1.56
CA THR A 312 2.51 6.47 -0.22
C THR A 312 3.03 7.85 0.15
N GLU A 313 3.45 8.64 -0.84
CA GLU A 313 3.92 10.02 -0.71
C GLU A 313 2.83 11.00 -0.21
N ALA A 314 1.56 10.62 -0.33
CA ALA A 314 0.42 11.41 0.16
C ALA A 314 -0.61 10.55 0.91
N PHE A 315 -0.22 9.38 1.37
CA PHE A 315 -0.96 8.40 2.16
C PHE A 315 -2.27 7.93 1.52
N ARG A 316 -3.19 8.82 1.15
CA ARG A 316 -4.45 8.57 0.46
C ARG A 316 -4.88 9.83 -0.29
N SER A 317 -5.47 9.69 -1.48
CA SER A 317 -5.79 10.87 -2.30
C SER A 317 -7.27 11.00 -2.63
N THR A 318 -7.90 9.95 -3.17
CA THR A 318 -9.30 10.02 -3.62
C THR A 318 -10.10 8.79 -3.26
N TYR A 319 -11.42 8.93 -3.26
CA TYR A 319 -12.37 7.83 -3.22
C TYR A 319 -13.60 8.14 -4.07
N LEU A 320 -14.18 7.09 -4.67
CA LEU A 320 -15.46 7.16 -5.35
C LEU A 320 -16.56 6.79 -4.35
N PRO A 321 -17.53 7.66 -4.06
CA PRO A 321 -18.70 7.33 -3.27
C PRO A 321 -19.43 6.12 -3.86
N PRO A 322 -19.89 5.15 -3.04
CA PRO A 322 -20.57 3.94 -3.52
C PRO A 322 -21.79 4.20 -4.41
N GLU A 323 -22.51 5.28 -4.17
CA GLU A 323 -23.68 5.72 -4.94
C GLU A 323 -23.33 6.21 -6.37
N GLU A 324 -22.09 6.55 -6.64
CA GLU A 324 -21.60 6.98 -7.94
C GLU A 324 -21.04 5.83 -8.80
N VAL A 325 -20.88 4.65 -8.24
CA VAL A 325 -20.26 3.51 -8.92
C VAL A 325 -21.01 3.10 -10.19
N ASP A 326 -22.34 3.19 -10.23
CA ASP A 326 -23.13 2.85 -11.42
C ASP A 326 -23.00 3.91 -12.52
N ARG A 327 -22.83 5.18 -12.15
CA ARG A 327 -22.68 6.30 -13.10
C ARG A 327 -21.24 6.46 -13.59
N ARG A 328 -20.25 6.11 -12.73
CA ARG A 328 -18.82 6.37 -12.96
C ARG A 328 -17.95 5.17 -12.53
N PRO A 329 -18.19 3.97 -13.09
CA PRO A 329 -17.50 2.76 -12.64
C PRO A 329 -15.97 2.81 -12.79
N ASP A 330 -15.47 3.64 -13.72
CA ASP A 330 -14.04 3.78 -14.02
C ASP A 330 -13.38 4.98 -13.31
N SER A 331 -14.17 5.74 -12.54
CA SER A 331 -13.64 6.89 -11.79
C SER A 331 -12.92 6.44 -10.51
N MET A 332 -11.82 7.09 -10.18
CA MET A 332 -11.18 6.99 -8.87
C MET A 332 -11.72 8.01 -7.85
N GLY A 333 -12.81 8.70 -8.20
CA GLY A 333 -13.55 9.58 -7.30
C GLY A 333 -13.02 11.00 -7.23
N LYS A 334 -13.24 11.62 -6.07
CA LYS A 334 -12.82 12.99 -5.71
C LYS A 334 -11.86 12.96 -4.52
N ALA A 335 -11.26 14.12 -4.24
CA ALA A 335 -10.38 14.29 -3.08
C ALA A 335 -11.02 13.81 -1.77
N ILE A 336 -10.24 13.14 -0.94
CA ILE A 336 -10.62 12.82 0.44
C ILE A 336 -10.69 14.08 1.32
N PRO A 337 -11.32 14.03 2.50
CA PRO A 337 -11.26 15.14 3.46
C PRO A 337 -9.82 15.57 3.76
N ASN A 338 -9.60 16.89 3.91
CA ASN A 338 -8.30 17.52 4.17
C ASN A 338 -7.25 17.35 3.04
N ALA A 339 -7.67 17.03 1.83
CA ALA A 339 -6.86 17.01 0.63
C ALA A 339 -7.48 17.84 -0.49
N GLU A 340 -6.64 18.39 -1.35
CA GLU A 340 -7.04 18.95 -2.62
C GLU A 340 -6.26 18.27 -3.74
N ILE A 341 -6.98 17.87 -4.80
CA ILE A 341 -6.39 17.24 -5.97
C ILE A 341 -6.53 18.18 -7.16
N LEU A 342 -5.39 18.57 -7.70
CA LEU A 342 -5.27 19.40 -8.89
C LEU A 342 -4.91 18.53 -10.08
N VAL A 343 -5.39 18.90 -11.28
CA VAL A 343 -4.96 18.33 -12.56
C VAL A 343 -4.33 19.47 -13.34
N VAL A 344 -3.04 19.34 -13.62
CA VAL A 344 -2.26 20.46 -14.16
C VAL A 344 -1.44 20.05 -15.39
N ARG A 345 -1.18 21.03 -16.25
CA ARG A 345 -0.24 20.93 -17.37
C ARG A 345 1.20 20.91 -16.86
N GLU A 346 2.16 20.70 -17.75
CA GLU A 346 3.61 20.70 -17.40
C GLU A 346 4.10 22.01 -16.81
N ASP A 347 3.49 23.13 -17.17
CA ASP A 347 3.78 24.47 -16.64
C ASP A 347 3.10 24.78 -15.30
N GLY A 348 2.33 23.83 -14.76
CA GLY A 348 1.59 23.97 -13.50
C GLY A 348 0.24 24.69 -13.65
N THR A 349 -0.19 25.09 -14.84
CA THR A 349 -1.52 25.68 -15.05
C THR A 349 -2.62 24.63 -14.97
N PRO A 350 -3.80 24.94 -14.40
CA PRO A 350 -4.92 24.00 -14.31
C PRO A 350 -5.41 23.54 -15.68
N CYS A 351 -5.70 22.24 -15.80
CA CYS A 351 -6.35 21.66 -16.97
C CYS A 351 -7.85 21.96 -16.99
N ALA A 352 -8.42 22.11 -18.18
CA ALA A 352 -9.86 22.17 -18.37
C ALA A 352 -10.52 20.79 -18.09
N PRO A 353 -11.84 20.74 -17.84
CA PRO A 353 -12.56 19.47 -17.77
C PRO A 353 -12.32 18.60 -19.01
N GLY A 354 -12.02 17.32 -18.81
CA GLY A 354 -11.70 16.38 -19.88
C GLY A 354 -10.26 16.43 -20.38
N GLU A 355 -9.52 17.50 -20.12
CA GLU A 355 -8.12 17.64 -20.51
C GLU A 355 -7.20 16.78 -19.64
N PRO A 356 -6.32 15.94 -20.24
CA PRO A 356 -5.33 15.18 -19.49
C PRO A 356 -4.25 16.06 -18.88
N GLY A 357 -3.86 15.78 -17.63
CA GLY A 357 -2.77 16.46 -16.94
C GLY A 357 -2.18 15.63 -15.82
N GLU A 358 -1.13 16.15 -15.17
CA GLU A 358 -0.53 15.51 -14.01
C GLU A 358 -1.40 15.72 -12.78
N LEU A 359 -1.63 14.65 -12.01
CA LEU A 359 -2.27 14.72 -10.71
C LEU A 359 -1.29 15.31 -9.69
N VAL A 360 -1.72 16.38 -9.03
CA VAL A 360 -0.99 16.99 -7.93
C VAL A 360 -1.85 16.95 -6.66
N HIS A 361 -1.28 16.39 -5.59
CA HIS A 361 -1.94 16.28 -4.29
C HIS A 361 -1.36 17.28 -3.31
N ARG A 362 -2.17 18.17 -2.75
CA ARG A 362 -1.82 19.06 -1.64
C ARG A 362 -2.68 18.81 -0.42
N GLY A 363 -2.15 19.10 0.76
CA GLY A 363 -2.84 18.99 2.03
C GLY A 363 -2.02 18.27 3.10
N ILE A 364 -2.65 18.00 4.23
CA ILE A 364 -2.01 17.48 5.45
C ILE A 364 -1.39 16.09 5.26
N HIS A 365 -1.78 15.35 4.22
CA HIS A 365 -1.32 14.00 3.93
C HIS A 365 0.03 13.95 3.22
N VAL A 366 0.51 15.08 2.70
CA VAL A 366 1.80 15.18 1.99
C VAL A 366 2.94 14.79 2.93
N ALA A 367 3.67 13.72 2.58
CA ALA A 367 4.78 13.19 3.37
C ALA A 367 5.97 14.18 3.43
N LEU A 368 6.93 13.89 4.31
CA LEU A 368 8.09 14.76 4.53
C LEU A 368 9.16 14.64 3.43
N GLY A 369 9.05 13.66 2.54
CA GLY A 369 10.00 13.39 1.46
C GLY A 369 10.48 11.95 1.48
N TYR A 370 11.52 11.67 0.71
CA TYR A 370 12.21 10.38 0.73
C TYR A 370 13.43 10.42 1.64
N TRP A 371 13.63 9.37 2.42
CA TRP A 371 14.80 9.25 3.28
C TRP A 371 16.07 9.11 2.42
N ASN A 372 17.11 9.86 2.77
CA ASN A 372 18.42 9.87 2.08
C ASN A 372 18.38 10.11 0.55
N ASP A 373 17.29 10.65 0.00
CA ASP A 373 17.17 10.91 -1.44
C ASP A 373 16.64 12.34 -1.69
N PRO A 374 17.48 13.36 -1.51
CA PRO A 374 17.08 14.76 -1.70
C PRO A 374 16.73 15.09 -3.16
N GLU A 375 17.38 14.43 -4.14
CA GLU A 375 17.12 14.67 -5.57
C GLU A 375 15.71 14.20 -5.94
N LYS A 376 15.34 12.96 -5.57
CA LYS A 376 14.00 12.44 -5.81
C LYS A 376 12.94 13.14 -4.97
N THR A 377 13.30 13.62 -3.77
CA THR A 377 12.41 14.45 -2.97
C THR A 377 12.11 15.75 -3.70
N ALA A 378 13.10 16.48 -4.20
CA ALA A 378 12.91 17.72 -4.95
C ALA A 378 12.14 17.50 -6.28
N GLU A 379 12.28 16.33 -6.92
CA GLU A 379 11.55 15.98 -8.12
C GLU A 379 10.05 15.76 -7.85
N ARG A 380 9.72 15.12 -6.73
CA ARG A 380 8.37 14.67 -6.39
C ARG A 380 7.60 15.67 -5.53
N TYR A 381 8.27 16.32 -4.59
CA TYR A 381 7.69 17.28 -3.65
C TYR A 381 8.07 18.70 -4.10
N ARG A 382 7.16 19.34 -4.83
CA ARG A 382 7.36 20.67 -5.43
C ARG A 382 6.35 21.67 -4.89
N PRO A 383 6.54 22.98 -5.06
CA PRO A 383 5.54 23.97 -4.71
C PRO A 383 4.16 23.63 -5.31
N ALA A 384 3.11 23.83 -4.51
CA ALA A 384 1.74 23.62 -4.95
C ALA A 384 1.39 24.63 -6.07
N PRO A 385 0.71 24.18 -7.15
CA PRO A 385 0.24 25.07 -8.20
C PRO A 385 -0.75 26.10 -7.67
N GLY A 386 -0.72 27.32 -8.23
CA GLY A 386 -1.69 28.37 -7.88
C GLY A 386 -1.51 28.99 -6.49
N GLN A 387 -0.33 28.86 -5.89
CA GLN A 387 -0.03 29.49 -4.62
C GLN A 387 -0.19 31.00 -4.68
N LEU A 388 -0.76 31.61 -3.64
CA LEU A 388 -0.93 33.05 -3.54
C LEU A 388 0.43 33.75 -3.50
N ALA A 389 0.61 34.76 -4.36
CA ALA A 389 1.88 35.47 -4.49
C ALA A 389 2.38 36.20 -3.18
N GLY A 390 1.48 36.45 -2.23
CA GLY A 390 1.79 37.02 -0.94
C GLY A 390 2.34 36.04 0.10
N LEU A 391 2.28 34.73 -0.15
CA LEU A 391 2.83 33.71 0.73
C LEU A 391 4.29 33.45 0.38
N VAL A 392 5.20 33.84 1.28
CA VAL A 392 6.64 33.71 1.06
C VAL A 392 7.13 32.26 1.17
N ILE A 393 6.55 31.50 2.11
CA ILE A 393 6.91 30.10 2.33
C ILE A 393 6.04 29.23 1.42
N PRO A 394 6.63 28.47 0.48
CA PRO A 394 5.86 27.62 -0.42
C PRO A 394 5.25 26.43 0.35
N GLU A 395 3.98 26.17 0.09
CA GLU A 395 3.36 24.90 0.44
C GLU A 395 3.86 23.84 -0.55
N LEU A 396 4.32 22.70 -0.03
CA LEU A 396 4.73 21.58 -0.87
C LEU A 396 3.54 20.69 -1.19
N ALA A 397 3.51 20.23 -2.43
CA ALA A 397 2.54 19.26 -2.93
C ALA A 397 3.27 18.06 -3.55
N VAL A 398 2.61 16.91 -3.61
CA VAL A 398 3.12 15.73 -4.32
C VAL A 398 2.68 15.81 -5.77
N TRP A 399 3.65 15.90 -6.66
CA TRP A 399 3.47 15.76 -8.09
C TRP A 399 3.59 14.26 -8.44
N SER A 400 2.44 13.63 -8.67
CA SER A 400 2.32 12.16 -8.63
C SER A 400 3.05 11.43 -9.76
N GLY A 401 3.32 12.09 -10.88
CA GLY A 401 3.77 11.46 -12.12
C GLY A 401 2.66 10.63 -12.80
N ASP A 402 1.44 10.70 -12.29
CA ASP A 402 0.28 10.02 -12.85
C ASP A 402 -0.50 11.00 -13.72
N THR A 403 -0.81 10.58 -14.95
CA THR A 403 -1.68 11.33 -15.87
C THR A 403 -3.12 10.97 -15.59
N VAL A 404 -3.94 11.98 -15.39
CA VAL A 404 -5.37 11.84 -15.10
C VAL A 404 -6.17 12.88 -15.90
N ARG A 405 -7.48 12.70 -15.97
CA ARG A 405 -8.42 13.75 -16.40
C ARG A 405 -9.49 13.95 -15.35
N LYS A 406 -10.07 15.12 -15.31
CA LYS A 406 -11.18 15.47 -14.42
C LYS A 406 -12.40 15.82 -15.25
N ASP A 407 -13.59 15.28 -14.92
CA ASP A 407 -14.83 15.66 -15.59
C ASP A 407 -15.39 17.00 -15.07
N GLU A 408 -16.50 17.46 -15.65
CA GLU A 408 -17.18 18.71 -15.28
C GLU A 408 -17.71 18.70 -13.84
N ASP A 409 -18.04 17.52 -13.31
CA ASP A 409 -18.49 17.32 -11.94
C ASP A 409 -17.32 17.18 -10.94
N GLY A 410 -16.07 17.18 -11.42
CA GLY A 410 -14.85 17.11 -10.60
C GLY A 410 -14.40 15.68 -10.27
N TYR A 411 -14.98 14.65 -10.88
CA TYR A 411 -14.50 13.26 -10.72
C TYR A 411 -13.27 12.99 -11.56
N LEU A 412 -12.36 12.22 -11.01
CA LEU A 412 -11.05 11.94 -11.58
C LEU A 412 -11.01 10.55 -12.20
N TYR A 413 -10.33 10.47 -13.35
CA TYR A 413 -10.15 9.24 -14.11
C TYR A 413 -8.65 9.04 -14.37
N PHE A 414 -8.14 7.87 -14.00
CA PHE A 414 -6.76 7.52 -14.22
C PHE A 414 -6.53 7.20 -15.71
N ILE A 415 -5.47 7.77 -16.30
CA ILE A 415 -5.08 7.49 -17.69
C ILE A 415 -3.85 6.58 -17.70
N GLY A 416 -2.83 6.93 -16.90
CA GLY A 416 -1.62 6.11 -16.84
C GLY A 416 -0.51 6.82 -16.08
N ARG A 417 0.58 6.07 -15.83
CA ARG A 417 1.79 6.65 -15.26
C ARG A 417 2.68 7.23 -16.36
N ARG A 418 3.25 8.40 -16.13
CA ARG A 418 4.15 9.06 -17.08
C ARG A 418 5.33 8.16 -17.47
N ASP A 419 5.86 7.37 -16.53
CA ASP A 419 6.98 6.45 -16.69
C ASP A 419 6.58 5.04 -17.19
N GLU A 420 5.30 4.68 -17.17
CA GLU A 420 4.76 3.40 -17.66
C GLU A 420 4.02 3.54 -19.00
N MET A 421 3.78 4.76 -19.50
CA MET A 421 3.14 4.97 -20.79
C MET A 421 3.99 4.37 -21.92
N ILE A 422 3.36 3.54 -22.73
CA ILE A 422 4.00 2.89 -23.89
C ILE A 422 4.13 3.92 -25.00
N LYS A 423 5.34 4.20 -25.44
CA LYS A 423 5.64 5.17 -26.50
C LYS A 423 5.71 4.45 -27.85
N THR A 424 4.58 4.28 -28.51
CA THR A 424 4.46 3.55 -29.76
C THR A 424 4.05 4.47 -30.92
N SER A 425 4.75 4.43 -32.03
CA SER A 425 4.44 5.18 -33.26
C SER A 425 4.16 6.69 -33.02
N GLY A 426 4.85 7.30 -32.04
CA GLY A 426 4.65 8.70 -31.67
C GLY A 426 3.49 8.96 -30.71
N TYR A 427 2.70 7.95 -30.38
CA TYR A 427 1.60 8.02 -29.42
C TYR A 427 2.08 7.58 -28.02
N ARG A 428 1.35 8.03 -27.00
CA ARG A 428 1.48 7.55 -25.62
C ARG A 428 0.26 6.69 -25.31
N VAL A 429 0.45 5.40 -25.18
CA VAL A 429 -0.59 4.41 -24.90
C VAL A 429 -0.59 4.06 -23.42
N SER A 430 -1.75 4.15 -22.80
CA SER A 430 -1.95 3.69 -21.43
C SER A 430 -2.00 2.16 -21.39
N PRO A 431 -1.13 1.49 -20.61
CA PRO A 431 -1.28 0.06 -20.39
C PRO A 431 -2.68 -0.33 -19.90
N SER A 432 -3.24 0.47 -18.98
CA SER A 432 -4.55 0.19 -18.38
C SER A 432 -5.70 0.22 -19.41
N GLU A 433 -5.65 1.13 -20.39
CA GLU A 433 -6.69 1.18 -21.45
C GLU A 433 -6.71 -0.11 -22.29
N VAL A 434 -5.54 -0.66 -22.58
CA VAL A 434 -5.44 -1.94 -23.30
C VAL A 434 -5.88 -3.10 -22.42
N GLU A 435 -5.46 -3.11 -21.15
CA GLU A 435 -5.82 -4.14 -20.16
C GLU A 435 -7.34 -4.19 -19.91
N GLU A 436 -8.02 -3.05 -19.85
CA GLU A 436 -9.49 -2.97 -19.67
C GLU A 436 -10.24 -3.68 -20.79
N VAL A 437 -9.83 -3.47 -22.04
CA VAL A 437 -10.45 -4.16 -23.19
C VAL A 437 -10.27 -5.68 -23.06
N VAL A 438 -9.11 -6.13 -22.62
CA VAL A 438 -8.81 -7.55 -22.42
C VAL A 438 -9.61 -8.12 -21.25
N TYR A 439 -9.66 -7.46 -20.11
CA TYR A 439 -10.47 -7.90 -18.96
C TYR A 439 -11.98 -7.97 -19.30
N ALA A 440 -12.48 -7.04 -20.11
CA ALA A 440 -13.88 -7.02 -20.54
C ALA A 440 -14.27 -8.25 -21.38
N THR A 441 -13.32 -9.00 -21.92
CA THR A 441 -13.59 -10.25 -22.66
C THR A 441 -13.93 -11.42 -21.75
N GLY A 442 -13.48 -11.40 -20.49
CA GLY A 442 -13.58 -12.52 -19.55
C GLY A 442 -12.77 -13.77 -19.94
N LEU A 443 -11.87 -13.66 -20.93
CA LEU A 443 -11.10 -14.79 -21.45
C LEU A 443 -9.88 -15.15 -20.61
N VAL A 444 -9.40 -14.23 -19.77
CA VAL A 444 -8.17 -14.38 -18.99
C VAL A 444 -8.39 -13.99 -17.55
N ALA A 445 -7.65 -14.63 -16.65
CA ALA A 445 -7.68 -14.30 -15.23
C ALA A 445 -6.83 -13.06 -14.90
N GLU A 446 -5.71 -12.89 -15.60
CA GLU A 446 -4.81 -11.75 -15.39
C GLU A 446 -4.27 -11.26 -16.74
N VAL A 447 -4.01 -9.95 -16.82
CA VAL A 447 -3.36 -9.31 -17.97
C VAL A 447 -2.45 -8.18 -17.50
N ALA A 448 -1.33 -8.02 -18.19
CA ALA A 448 -0.46 -6.86 -18.11
C ALA A 448 -0.07 -6.42 -19.51
N ALA A 449 -0.26 -5.14 -19.81
CA ALA A 449 0.26 -4.50 -21.00
C ALA A 449 1.61 -3.84 -20.69
N THR A 450 2.57 -3.96 -21.58
CA THR A 450 3.89 -3.35 -21.45
C THR A 450 4.46 -2.94 -22.82
N GLY A 451 5.35 -1.95 -22.80
CA GLY A 451 6.07 -1.52 -24.02
C GLY A 451 7.42 -2.25 -24.11
N ILE A 452 7.63 -2.97 -25.21
CA ILE A 452 8.92 -3.61 -25.52
C ILE A 452 9.58 -2.85 -26.68
N ALA A 453 10.89 -2.64 -26.58
CA ALA A 453 11.64 -1.95 -27.63
C ALA A 453 11.42 -2.57 -29.01
N HIS A 454 11.15 -1.73 -30.02
CA HIS A 454 10.84 -2.15 -31.38
C HIS A 454 11.45 -1.17 -32.36
N ALA A 455 12.19 -1.68 -33.37
CA ALA A 455 12.97 -0.86 -34.29
C ALA A 455 12.17 0.21 -35.04
N GLN A 456 10.93 -0.09 -35.45
CA GLN A 456 10.10 0.83 -36.25
C GLN A 456 9.09 1.62 -35.40
N LEU A 457 8.61 1.06 -34.28
CA LEU A 457 7.53 1.66 -33.49
C LEU A 457 8.05 2.49 -32.31
N GLY A 458 9.34 2.40 -31.99
CA GLY A 458 9.92 2.84 -30.73
C GLY A 458 9.66 1.81 -29.63
N GLN A 459 8.41 1.62 -29.25
CA GLN A 459 7.98 0.48 -28.43
C GLN A 459 6.77 -0.20 -29.10
N ALA A 460 6.73 -1.52 -29.02
CA ALA A 460 5.55 -2.31 -29.37
C ALA A 460 4.69 -2.55 -28.13
N VAL A 461 3.37 -2.50 -28.29
CA VAL A 461 2.44 -2.90 -27.23
C VAL A 461 2.45 -4.43 -27.13
N VAL A 462 2.83 -4.98 -25.99
CA VAL A 462 2.86 -6.41 -25.72
C VAL A 462 1.92 -6.72 -24.54
N LEU A 463 1.09 -7.74 -24.71
CA LEU A 463 0.28 -8.27 -23.63
C LEU A 463 0.91 -9.54 -23.09
N VAL A 464 0.95 -9.66 -21.76
CA VAL A 464 1.20 -10.91 -21.05
C VAL A 464 -0.08 -11.28 -20.31
N VAL A 465 -0.63 -12.43 -20.58
CA VAL A 465 -1.90 -12.87 -20.00
C VAL A 465 -1.75 -14.21 -19.29
N TYR A 466 -2.50 -14.38 -18.22
CA TYR A 466 -2.64 -15.67 -17.54
C TYR A 466 -4.03 -16.24 -17.82
N ASP A 467 -4.06 -17.41 -18.44
CA ASP A 467 -5.28 -18.18 -18.68
C ASP A 467 -5.19 -19.55 -17.98
N PRO A 468 -5.91 -19.73 -16.84
CA PRO A 468 -5.94 -21.02 -16.14
C PRO A 468 -6.67 -22.13 -16.90
N SER A 469 -7.44 -21.78 -17.94
CA SER A 469 -8.19 -22.75 -18.75
C SER A 469 -7.36 -23.40 -19.86
N GLY A 470 -6.19 -22.83 -20.20
CA GLY A 470 -5.27 -23.35 -21.23
C GLY A 470 -5.88 -23.37 -22.64
N GLY A 471 -6.75 -22.42 -22.95
CA GLY A 471 -7.44 -22.37 -24.25
C GLY A 471 -6.48 -22.13 -25.42
N ALA A 472 -6.42 -23.04 -26.37
CA ALA A 472 -5.47 -23.01 -27.50
C ALA A 472 -5.59 -21.74 -28.38
N ASP A 473 -6.72 -21.03 -28.36
CA ASP A 473 -7.00 -19.87 -29.23
C ASP A 473 -7.12 -18.53 -28.49
N VAL A 474 -6.76 -18.46 -27.20
CA VAL A 474 -6.96 -17.26 -26.38
C VAL A 474 -6.26 -16.04 -26.99
N ALA A 475 -5.00 -16.16 -27.40
CA ALA A 475 -4.25 -15.04 -27.99
C ALA A 475 -4.93 -14.50 -29.28
N ALA A 476 -5.39 -15.39 -30.16
CA ALA A 476 -6.07 -14.99 -31.40
C ALA A 476 -7.41 -14.29 -31.12
N ARG A 477 -8.18 -14.80 -30.16
CA ARG A 477 -9.46 -14.18 -29.74
C ARG A 477 -9.25 -12.81 -29.11
N LEU A 478 -8.27 -12.68 -28.22
CA LEU A 478 -7.91 -11.40 -27.59
C LEU A 478 -7.45 -10.39 -28.65
N LEU A 479 -6.61 -10.80 -29.61
CA LEU A 479 -6.13 -9.94 -30.67
C LEU A 479 -7.30 -9.44 -31.55
N ALA A 480 -8.28 -10.30 -31.84
CA ALA A 480 -9.49 -9.92 -32.59
C ALA A 480 -10.30 -8.88 -31.82
N GLU A 481 -10.51 -9.08 -30.52
CA GLU A 481 -11.21 -8.13 -29.66
C GLU A 481 -10.48 -6.79 -29.55
N CYS A 482 -9.16 -6.80 -29.39
CA CYS A 482 -8.34 -5.59 -29.39
C CYS A 482 -8.44 -4.84 -30.72
N LYS A 483 -8.39 -5.53 -31.87
CA LYS A 483 -8.57 -4.90 -33.18
C LYS A 483 -9.95 -4.27 -33.36
N ASN A 484 -10.98 -4.85 -32.77
CA ASN A 484 -12.35 -4.35 -32.85
C ASN A 484 -12.59 -3.11 -31.97
N LYS A 485 -11.92 -3.04 -30.82
CA LYS A 485 -12.25 -2.06 -29.77
C LYS A 485 -11.18 -0.98 -29.57
N LEU A 486 -9.94 -1.21 -30.02
CA LEU A 486 -8.83 -0.28 -29.83
C LEU A 486 -8.42 0.39 -31.14
N PRO A 487 -7.97 1.65 -31.10
CA PRO A 487 -7.27 2.28 -32.21
C PRO A 487 -6.06 1.45 -32.64
N GLY A 488 -5.71 1.48 -33.92
CA GLY A 488 -4.66 0.62 -34.49
C GLY A 488 -3.30 0.71 -33.78
N PHE A 489 -2.93 1.88 -33.26
CA PHE A 489 -1.66 2.09 -32.54
C PHE A 489 -1.67 1.52 -31.10
N MET A 490 -2.85 1.15 -30.57
CA MET A 490 -3.00 0.50 -29.25
C MET A 490 -3.11 -1.03 -29.37
N VAL A 491 -3.33 -1.56 -30.56
CA VAL A 491 -3.47 -2.99 -30.80
C VAL A 491 -2.15 -3.71 -30.45
N PRO A 492 -2.20 -4.75 -29.61
CA PRO A 492 -0.99 -5.48 -29.26
C PRO A 492 -0.31 -6.10 -30.47
N THR A 493 1.01 -5.93 -30.57
CA THR A 493 1.85 -6.56 -31.58
C THR A 493 2.15 -8.02 -31.24
N HIS A 494 2.15 -8.34 -29.94
CA HIS A 494 2.39 -9.69 -29.43
C HIS A 494 1.51 -9.93 -28.20
N ILE A 495 1.04 -11.16 -28.03
CA ILE A 495 0.30 -11.64 -26.85
C ILE A 495 0.95 -12.93 -26.38
N GLU A 496 1.56 -12.88 -25.18
CA GLU A 496 2.12 -14.05 -24.52
C GLU A 496 1.12 -14.63 -23.53
N VAL A 497 0.78 -15.89 -23.71
CA VAL A 497 -0.11 -16.63 -22.82
C VAL A 497 0.72 -17.46 -21.85
N ARG A 498 0.49 -17.32 -20.55
CA ARG A 498 1.16 -18.07 -19.49
C ARG A 498 0.20 -19.01 -18.80
N GLU A 499 0.73 -20.15 -18.39
CA GLU A 499 0.00 -21.16 -17.60
C GLU A 499 0.06 -20.86 -16.09
N GLU A 500 0.94 -19.96 -15.67
CA GLU A 500 1.12 -19.54 -14.28
C GLU A 500 0.68 -18.08 -14.07
N PRO A 501 0.22 -17.72 -12.86
CA PRO A 501 -0.10 -16.34 -12.51
C PRO A 501 1.06 -15.38 -12.79
N LEU A 502 0.74 -14.16 -13.18
CA LEU A 502 1.74 -13.14 -13.49
C LEU A 502 2.59 -12.77 -12.26
N PRO A 503 3.88 -12.48 -12.44
CA PRO A 503 4.77 -12.14 -11.35
C PRO A 503 4.28 -10.88 -10.62
N ARG A 504 4.44 -10.89 -9.30
CA ARG A 504 4.00 -9.80 -8.43
C ARG A 504 5.14 -9.21 -7.66
N ASN A 505 5.07 -7.92 -7.42
CA ASN A 505 5.95 -7.26 -6.48
C ASN A 505 5.54 -7.60 -5.02
N PRO A 506 6.38 -7.25 -4.01
CA PRO A 506 6.09 -7.54 -2.59
C PRO A 506 4.77 -6.96 -2.05
N ASN A 507 4.21 -5.96 -2.73
CA ASN A 507 2.92 -5.35 -2.38
C ASN A 507 1.72 -6.02 -3.06
N GLY A 508 1.95 -7.13 -3.79
CA GLY A 508 0.89 -7.91 -4.45
C GLY A 508 0.46 -7.38 -5.82
N LYS A 509 1.06 -6.30 -6.33
CA LYS A 509 0.78 -5.77 -7.68
C LYS A 509 1.55 -6.54 -8.74
N ILE A 510 1.00 -6.65 -9.96
CA ILE A 510 1.72 -7.24 -11.11
C ILE A 510 3.01 -6.45 -11.35
N ASP A 511 4.12 -7.17 -11.47
CA ASP A 511 5.45 -6.60 -11.70
C ASP A 511 5.73 -6.44 -13.19
N ARG A 512 5.19 -5.35 -13.79
CA ARG A 512 5.38 -5.04 -15.22
C ARG A 512 6.84 -4.88 -15.62
N LYS A 513 7.71 -4.40 -14.71
CA LYS A 513 9.14 -4.25 -15.01
C LYS A 513 9.83 -5.59 -15.19
N ARG A 514 9.51 -6.54 -14.33
CA ARG A 514 10.01 -7.90 -14.48
C ARG A 514 9.51 -8.52 -15.77
N LEU A 515 8.23 -8.38 -16.12
CA LEU A 515 7.66 -8.84 -17.38
C LEU A 515 8.35 -8.21 -18.59
N ALA A 516 8.52 -6.88 -18.57
CA ALA A 516 9.23 -6.18 -19.65
C ALA A 516 10.68 -6.63 -19.77
N GLY A 517 11.37 -6.89 -18.66
CA GLY A 517 12.74 -7.42 -18.65
C GLY A 517 12.85 -8.84 -19.24
N GLU A 518 11.88 -9.71 -18.90
CA GLU A 518 11.80 -11.08 -19.45
C GLU A 518 11.56 -11.09 -20.97
N LEU A 519 10.93 -10.05 -21.52
CA LEU A 519 10.57 -9.91 -22.94
C LEU A 519 11.45 -8.92 -23.71
N ALA A 520 12.51 -8.39 -23.10
CA ALA A 520 13.33 -7.32 -23.69
C ALA A 520 13.87 -7.66 -25.10
N GLY A 521 14.20 -8.92 -25.35
CA GLY A 521 14.70 -9.40 -26.65
C GLY A 521 13.64 -9.85 -27.66
N LEU A 522 12.34 -9.68 -27.35
CA LEU A 522 11.25 -10.25 -28.17
C LEU A 522 11.28 -9.81 -29.65
N PHE A 523 11.72 -8.58 -29.91
CA PHE A 523 11.80 -7.99 -31.25
C PHE A 523 13.24 -7.71 -31.71
N GLU A 524 14.23 -8.22 -31.01
CA GLU A 524 15.61 -8.21 -31.48
C GLU A 524 15.73 -9.27 -32.59
N GLU A 525 16.02 -8.84 -33.84
CA GLU A 525 16.31 -9.75 -34.92
C GLU A 525 17.58 -10.54 -34.50
N ALA A 526 17.50 -11.88 -34.58
CA ALA A 526 18.69 -12.70 -34.47
C ALA A 526 19.69 -12.18 -35.51
N ALA A 527 20.82 -11.64 -35.03
CA ALA A 527 21.86 -11.17 -35.95
C ALA A 527 22.21 -12.31 -36.93
N PRO A 528 22.30 -12.00 -38.26
CA PRO A 528 22.52 -12.99 -39.31
C PRO A 528 23.83 -13.76 -39.14
#